data_98d760254a6477acc470fecf622ad892
#
_entry.id   98d760254a6477acc470fecf622ad892
#
_cell.length_a   1.000
_cell.length_b   1.000
_cell.length_c   1.000
_cell.angle_alpha   90.00
_cell.angle_beta   90.00
_cell.angle_gamma   90.00
#
_symmetry.space_group_name_H-M   'P 1'
#
loop_
_entity.id
_entity.type
_entity.pdbx_description
1 polymer ?
#
loop_
_entity_poly.entity_id
_entity_poly.type
_entity_poly.pdbx_seq_one_letter_code
_entity_poly.pdbx_strand_id
1 'polypeptide(L)'
;QGSNGCGKSTLLKLLNGLVYAEEGTYRFDGDVINEKSLKDNIFSKKFHQRVGFIFQNSDVQLFCSNVEEEISFGPRQMGLSEKEVKRRTDDVIELLGIGHLRERAPYHLSGGEKRKVAIACILSMNPEALVLDEPLAGLDRKTQEWLVGFLLDLKKAGKTLIVSTHNDELAHTLADRLVVIGDDHAIETITSN
;
A
#
# COMPACT_ATOMS: atom_id res chain seq x y z
N GLN A 1 -12.07 7.82 6.80
CA GLN A 1 -12.90 7.00 7.71
C GLN A 1 -14.31 6.81 7.16
N GLY A 2 -15.12 5.97 7.81
CA GLY A 2 -16.53 5.70 7.52
C GLY A 2 -16.90 4.27 7.90
N SER A 3 -18.21 3.98 7.90
CA SER A 3 -18.77 2.67 8.22
C SER A 3 -18.33 1.57 7.24
N ASN A 4 -18.57 0.30 7.59
CA ASN A 4 -18.33 -0.79 6.66
C ASN A 4 -19.31 -0.71 5.47
N GLY A 5 -18.79 -0.79 4.26
CA GLY A 5 -19.60 -0.67 3.04
C GLY A 5 -19.76 0.74 2.48
N CYS A 6 -19.35 1.81 3.17
CA CYS A 6 -19.50 3.20 2.69
C CYS A 6 -18.65 3.57 1.46
N GLY A 7 -17.83 2.66 0.92
CA GLY A 7 -17.06 2.90 -0.31
C GLY A 7 -15.57 3.17 -0.13
N LYS A 8 -14.99 3.08 1.09
CA LYS A 8 -13.54 3.33 1.33
C LYS A 8 -12.63 2.53 0.40
N SER A 9 -12.79 1.21 0.36
CA SER A 9 -11.96 0.34 -0.49
C SER A 9 -12.15 0.63 -1.98
N THR A 10 -13.34 1.03 -2.40
CA THR A 10 -13.62 1.45 -3.79
C THR A 10 -12.86 2.72 -4.13
N LEU A 11 -12.89 3.72 -3.25
CA LEU A 11 -12.12 4.95 -3.41
C LEU A 11 -10.62 4.66 -3.47
N LEU A 12 -10.09 3.81 -2.57
CA LEU A 12 -8.67 3.45 -2.60
C LEU A 12 -8.28 2.72 -3.88
N LYS A 13 -9.13 1.82 -4.40
CA LYS A 13 -8.93 1.15 -5.69
C LYS A 13 -8.95 2.15 -6.85
N LEU A 14 -9.82 3.16 -6.80
CA LEU A 14 -9.86 4.25 -7.80
C LEU A 14 -8.53 5.04 -7.76
N LEU A 15 -8.04 5.40 -6.58
CA LEU A 15 -6.77 6.10 -6.43
C LEU A 15 -5.58 5.28 -6.94
N ASN A 16 -5.69 3.96 -7.00
CA ASN A 16 -4.70 3.08 -7.61
C ASN A 16 -4.98 2.69 -9.07
N GLY A 17 -6.03 3.25 -9.69
CA GLY A 17 -6.36 2.93 -11.08
C GLY A 17 -6.83 1.47 -11.29
N LEU A 18 -7.30 0.80 -10.24
CA LEU A 18 -7.87 -0.55 -10.29
C LEU A 18 -9.36 -0.53 -10.64
N VAL A 19 -10.01 0.59 -10.42
CA VAL A 19 -11.36 0.93 -10.89
C VAL A 19 -11.34 2.38 -11.38
N TYR A 20 -12.31 2.76 -12.21
CA TYR A 20 -12.35 4.09 -12.83
C TYR A 20 -13.61 4.83 -12.43
N ALA A 21 -13.51 6.15 -12.33
CA ALA A 21 -14.66 7.01 -12.12
C ALA A 21 -15.53 7.06 -13.40
N GLU A 22 -16.83 6.98 -13.24
CA GLU A 22 -17.80 7.17 -14.34
C GLU A 22 -17.88 8.66 -14.73
N GLU A 23 -17.78 9.55 -13.74
CA GLU A 23 -17.79 11.00 -13.92
C GLU A 23 -16.66 11.68 -13.15
N GLY A 24 -16.28 12.88 -13.55
CA GLY A 24 -15.22 13.64 -12.94
C GLY A 24 -13.84 13.31 -13.48
N THR A 25 -12.79 13.79 -12.79
CA THR A 25 -11.39 13.63 -13.21
C THR A 25 -10.50 13.35 -12.02
N TYR A 26 -9.75 12.25 -12.09
CA TYR A 26 -8.67 11.98 -11.16
C TYR A 26 -7.33 12.35 -11.79
N ARG A 27 -6.50 13.09 -11.03
CA ARG A 27 -5.14 13.46 -11.44
C ARG A 27 -4.14 13.08 -10.35
N PHE A 28 -3.00 12.53 -10.79
CA PHE A 28 -1.84 12.30 -9.94
C PHE A 28 -0.65 13.03 -10.57
N ASP A 29 -0.10 14.00 -9.83
CA ASP A 29 1.03 14.84 -10.26
C ASP A 29 0.81 15.48 -11.64
N GLY A 30 -0.42 15.98 -11.89
CA GLY A 30 -0.82 16.61 -13.16
C GLY A 30 -1.32 15.64 -14.23
N ASP A 31 -0.94 14.38 -14.19
CA ASP A 31 -1.37 13.35 -15.13
C ASP A 31 -2.81 12.89 -14.85
N VAL A 32 -3.62 12.74 -15.90
CA VAL A 32 -4.97 12.19 -15.79
C VAL A 32 -4.90 10.67 -15.69
N ILE A 33 -5.45 10.14 -14.61
CA ILE A 33 -5.51 8.70 -14.35
C ILE A 33 -6.91 8.20 -14.69
N ASN A 34 -7.00 7.40 -15.74
CA ASN A 34 -8.24 6.78 -16.20
C ASN A 34 -7.93 5.50 -17.00
N GLU A 35 -8.97 4.78 -17.42
CA GLU A 35 -8.83 3.54 -18.18
C GLU A 35 -7.98 3.72 -19.47
N LYS A 36 -8.14 4.84 -20.17
CA LYS A 36 -7.40 5.11 -21.41
C LYS A 36 -5.91 5.32 -21.14
N SER A 37 -5.54 6.13 -20.14
CA SER A 37 -4.14 6.40 -19.82
C SER A 37 -3.43 5.16 -19.28
N LEU A 38 -4.12 4.32 -18.49
CA LEU A 38 -3.54 3.11 -17.92
C LEU A 38 -3.52 1.91 -18.89
N LYS A 39 -4.13 2.00 -20.08
CA LYS A 39 -3.92 1.03 -21.17
C LYS A 39 -2.52 1.15 -21.80
N ASP A 40 -1.86 2.29 -21.68
CA ASP A 40 -0.45 2.44 -22.04
C ASP A 40 0.41 1.74 -20.97
N ASN A 41 1.08 0.66 -21.37
CA ASN A 41 1.89 -0.16 -20.47
C ASN A 41 3.06 0.62 -19.82
N ILE A 42 3.65 1.59 -20.52
CA ILE A 42 4.77 2.39 -20.00
C ILE A 42 4.26 3.34 -18.94
N PHE A 43 3.16 4.03 -19.24
CA PHE A 43 2.51 4.95 -18.30
C PHE A 43 1.99 4.20 -17.06
N SER A 44 1.30 3.08 -17.26
CA SER A 44 0.78 2.23 -16.18
C SER A 44 1.89 1.76 -15.23
N LYS A 45 3.01 1.26 -15.77
CA LYS A 45 4.17 0.86 -14.95
C LYS A 45 4.74 2.03 -14.14
N LYS A 46 4.91 3.21 -14.74
CA LYS A 46 5.38 4.41 -14.04
C LYS A 46 4.44 4.83 -12.93
N PHE A 47 3.13 4.82 -13.19
CA PHE A 47 2.12 5.17 -12.20
C PHE A 47 2.16 4.21 -11.00
N HIS A 48 2.09 2.88 -11.23
CA HIS A 48 2.11 1.88 -10.17
C HIS A 48 3.46 1.76 -9.45
N GLN A 49 4.55 2.23 -10.05
CA GLN A 49 5.81 2.41 -9.36
C GLN A 49 5.72 3.51 -8.30
N ARG A 50 5.04 4.61 -8.62
CA ARG A 50 4.94 5.81 -7.76
C ARG A 50 3.84 5.67 -6.70
N VAL A 51 2.80 4.88 -6.96
CA VAL A 51 1.65 4.67 -6.07
C VAL A 51 1.56 3.19 -5.71
N GLY A 52 2.00 2.85 -4.51
CA GLY A 52 1.93 1.49 -3.99
C GLY A 52 0.60 1.21 -3.30
N PHE A 53 0.05 -0.01 -3.46
CA PHE A 53 -1.19 -0.44 -2.81
C PHE A 53 -0.96 -1.65 -1.92
N ILE A 54 -1.41 -1.55 -0.67
CA ILE A 54 -1.37 -2.64 0.31
C ILE A 54 -2.80 -3.04 0.63
N PHE A 55 -3.18 -4.25 0.17
CA PHE A 55 -4.52 -4.78 0.37
C PHE A 55 -4.79 -5.12 1.83
N GLN A 56 -6.05 -5.07 2.24
CA GLN A 56 -6.51 -5.51 3.55
C GLN A 56 -6.10 -6.97 3.82
N ASN A 57 -6.33 -7.86 2.85
CA ASN A 57 -5.90 -9.26 2.91
C ASN A 57 -4.57 -9.43 2.17
N SER A 58 -3.48 -9.71 2.91
CA SER A 58 -2.16 -9.94 2.34
C SER A 58 -2.06 -11.25 1.53
N ASP A 59 -2.96 -12.24 1.74
CA ASP A 59 -2.94 -13.51 1.01
C ASP A 59 -3.22 -13.33 -0.49
N VAL A 60 -4.01 -12.31 -0.87
CA VAL A 60 -4.30 -12.05 -2.28
C VAL A 60 -3.16 -11.31 -3.00
N GLN A 61 -2.16 -10.85 -2.26
CA GLN A 61 -1.04 -10.08 -2.78
C GLN A 61 0.21 -10.93 -2.99
N LEU A 62 0.35 -12.05 -2.28
CA LEU A 62 1.57 -12.88 -2.25
C LEU A 62 1.34 -14.17 -3.05
N PHE A 63 2.18 -14.42 -4.08
CA PHE A 63 1.98 -15.51 -5.03
C PHE A 63 3.27 -16.21 -5.49
N CYS A 64 4.47 -15.70 -5.13
CA CYS A 64 5.74 -16.31 -5.51
C CYS A 64 6.11 -17.53 -4.63
N SER A 65 7.15 -18.24 -4.99
CA SER A 65 7.58 -19.47 -4.30
C SER A 65 8.22 -19.20 -2.93
N ASN A 66 8.87 -18.05 -2.76
CA ASN A 66 9.51 -17.63 -1.53
C ASN A 66 9.49 -16.10 -1.37
N VAL A 67 9.83 -15.62 -0.18
CA VAL A 67 9.80 -14.19 0.18
C VAL A 67 10.77 -13.35 -0.66
N GLU A 68 11.96 -13.87 -0.98
CA GLU A 68 12.93 -13.14 -1.80
C GLU A 68 12.40 -12.89 -3.22
N GLU A 69 11.83 -13.91 -3.84
CA GLU A 69 11.20 -13.79 -5.15
C GLU A 69 10.02 -12.83 -5.12
N GLU A 70 9.20 -12.90 -4.07
CA GLU A 70 8.06 -12.03 -3.87
C GLU A 70 8.47 -10.55 -3.85
N ILE A 71 9.48 -10.20 -3.03
CA ILE A 71 9.96 -8.83 -2.88
C ILE A 71 10.67 -8.34 -4.16
N SER A 72 11.43 -9.21 -4.81
CA SER A 72 12.18 -8.87 -6.03
C SER A 72 11.31 -8.76 -7.29
N PHE A 73 10.09 -9.29 -7.25
CA PHE A 73 9.18 -9.31 -8.40
C PHE A 73 8.88 -7.91 -8.94
N GLY A 74 8.46 -6.98 -8.08
CA GLY A 74 8.17 -5.60 -8.48
C GLY A 74 9.37 -4.91 -9.16
N PRO A 75 10.54 -4.83 -8.53
CA PRO A 75 11.75 -4.26 -9.11
C PRO A 75 12.15 -4.88 -10.47
N ARG A 76 12.00 -6.20 -10.64
CA ARG A 76 12.23 -6.86 -11.93
C ARG A 76 11.22 -6.42 -12.98
N GLN A 77 9.94 -6.31 -12.64
CA GLN A 77 8.90 -5.81 -13.56
C GLN A 77 9.12 -4.37 -14.00
N MET A 78 9.83 -3.58 -13.18
CA MET A 78 10.27 -2.22 -13.52
C MET A 78 11.46 -2.21 -14.50
N GLY A 79 12.07 -3.36 -14.80
CA GLY A 79 13.24 -3.47 -15.67
C GLY A 79 14.55 -3.02 -15.03
N LEU A 80 14.65 -3.06 -13.70
CA LEU A 80 15.90 -2.74 -13.01
C LEU A 80 16.95 -3.84 -13.24
N SER A 81 18.23 -3.46 -13.16
CA SER A 81 19.31 -4.43 -13.24
C SER A 81 19.27 -5.40 -12.05
N GLU A 82 19.72 -6.63 -12.22
CA GLU A 82 19.74 -7.63 -11.14
C GLU A 82 20.54 -7.15 -9.91
N LYS A 83 21.58 -6.33 -10.13
CA LYS A 83 22.32 -5.70 -9.03
C LYS A 83 21.44 -4.75 -8.20
N GLU A 84 20.63 -3.94 -8.87
CA GLU A 84 19.72 -3.00 -8.22
C GLU A 84 18.52 -3.73 -7.57
N VAL A 85 17.97 -4.74 -8.26
CA VAL A 85 16.94 -5.63 -7.71
C VAL A 85 17.42 -6.25 -6.39
N LYS A 86 18.61 -6.87 -6.40
CA LYS A 86 19.19 -7.49 -5.20
C LYS A 86 19.38 -6.46 -4.09
N ARG A 87 19.97 -5.30 -4.39
CA ARG A 87 20.18 -4.23 -3.40
C ARG A 87 18.86 -3.82 -2.74
N ARG A 88 17.82 -3.50 -3.53
CA ARG A 88 16.52 -3.08 -3.00
C ARG A 88 15.84 -4.17 -2.19
N THR A 89 15.97 -5.42 -2.62
CA THR A 89 15.43 -6.58 -1.89
C THR A 89 16.13 -6.73 -0.53
N ASP A 90 17.46 -6.66 -0.51
CA ASP A 90 18.24 -6.74 0.73
C ASP A 90 17.91 -5.57 1.67
N ASP A 91 17.86 -4.34 1.15
CA ASP A 91 17.54 -3.13 1.92
C ASP A 91 16.18 -3.24 2.64
N VAL A 92 15.12 -3.69 1.95
CA VAL A 92 13.80 -3.79 2.58
C VAL A 92 13.67 -4.99 3.52
N ILE A 93 14.36 -6.10 3.24
CA ILE A 93 14.44 -7.27 4.14
C ILE A 93 15.09 -6.85 5.47
N GLU A 94 16.18 -6.10 5.40
CA GLU A 94 16.87 -5.57 6.59
C GLU A 94 16.00 -4.55 7.34
N LEU A 95 15.42 -3.57 6.60
CA LEU A 95 14.55 -2.53 7.17
C LEU A 95 13.39 -3.12 8.00
N LEU A 96 12.78 -4.21 7.51
CA LEU A 96 11.62 -4.83 8.15
C LEU A 96 11.97 -5.98 9.10
N GLY A 97 13.26 -6.33 9.22
CA GLY A 97 13.74 -7.40 10.09
C GLY A 97 13.23 -8.78 9.72
N ILE A 98 13.02 -9.04 8.42
CA ILE A 98 12.42 -10.29 7.90
C ILE A 98 13.44 -11.23 7.24
N GLY A 99 14.74 -11.07 7.49
CA GLY A 99 15.80 -11.89 6.89
C GLY A 99 15.63 -13.39 7.14
N HIS A 100 15.07 -13.77 8.30
CA HIS A 100 14.78 -15.17 8.66
C HIS A 100 13.64 -15.79 7.85
N LEU A 101 12.91 -15.00 7.07
CA LEU A 101 11.80 -15.43 6.21
C LEU A 101 12.20 -15.58 4.74
N ARG A 102 13.40 -15.13 4.36
CA ARG A 102 13.85 -14.97 2.95
C ARG A 102 13.50 -16.16 2.06
N GLU A 103 13.84 -17.37 2.53
CA GLU A 103 13.65 -18.64 1.78
C GLU A 103 12.27 -19.30 2.03
N ARG A 104 11.45 -18.70 2.92
CA ARG A 104 10.15 -19.29 3.26
C ARG A 104 9.10 -18.99 2.21
N ALA A 105 8.25 -19.96 1.94
CA ALA A 105 7.10 -19.76 1.08
C ALA A 105 6.03 -18.89 1.79
N PRO A 106 5.41 -17.91 1.12
CA PRO A 106 4.44 -16.99 1.72
C PRO A 106 3.27 -17.70 2.43
N TYR A 107 2.81 -18.83 1.93
CA TYR A 107 1.70 -19.57 2.54
C TYR A 107 2.05 -20.24 3.89
N HIS A 108 3.33 -20.32 4.25
CA HIS A 108 3.79 -20.81 5.56
C HIS A 108 3.99 -19.70 6.60
N LEU A 109 3.71 -18.45 6.24
CA LEU A 109 3.90 -17.30 7.11
C LEU A 109 2.65 -17.03 7.97
N SER A 110 2.86 -16.52 9.18
CA SER A 110 1.79 -15.95 10.00
C SER A 110 1.19 -14.68 9.36
N GLY A 111 -0.01 -14.27 9.77
CA GLY A 111 -0.65 -13.06 9.24
C GLY A 111 0.22 -11.81 9.39
N GLY A 112 0.91 -11.63 10.52
CA GLY A 112 1.83 -10.51 10.73
C GLY A 112 3.07 -10.57 9.84
N GLU A 113 3.65 -11.76 9.63
CA GLU A 113 4.77 -11.96 8.69
C GLU A 113 4.35 -11.67 7.25
N LYS A 114 3.18 -12.18 6.81
CA LYS A 114 2.61 -11.86 5.49
C LYS A 114 2.41 -10.36 5.29
N ARG A 115 1.93 -9.66 6.33
CA ARG A 115 1.78 -8.19 6.27
C ARG A 115 3.12 -7.50 6.06
N LYS A 116 4.15 -7.90 6.79
CA LYS A 116 5.51 -7.36 6.60
C LYS A 116 6.05 -7.63 5.20
N VAL A 117 5.87 -8.83 4.67
CA VAL A 117 6.29 -9.20 3.32
C VAL A 117 5.53 -8.38 2.27
N ALA A 118 4.21 -8.23 2.38
CA ALA A 118 3.41 -7.41 1.48
C ALA A 118 3.87 -5.93 1.46
N ILE A 119 4.22 -5.39 2.64
CA ILE A 119 4.81 -4.05 2.75
C ILE A 119 6.19 -4.01 2.08
N ALA A 120 7.04 -5.02 2.30
CA ALA A 120 8.37 -5.12 1.68
C ALA A 120 8.29 -5.10 0.15
N CYS A 121 7.34 -5.85 -0.44
CA CYS A 121 7.12 -5.89 -1.89
C CYS A 121 6.83 -4.49 -2.46
N ILE A 122 6.01 -3.71 -1.78
CA ILE A 122 5.69 -2.36 -2.23
C ILE A 122 6.86 -1.40 -2.01
N LEU A 123 7.52 -1.46 -0.85
CA LEU A 123 8.66 -0.59 -0.54
C LEU A 123 9.87 -0.82 -1.43
N SER A 124 10.09 -2.05 -1.92
CA SER A 124 11.18 -2.38 -2.85
C SER A 124 11.12 -1.57 -4.16
N MET A 125 9.91 -1.12 -4.54
CA MET A 125 9.69 -0.22 -5.69
C MET A 125 9.96 1.26 -5.35
N ASN A 126 10.10 1.60 -4.06
CA ASN A 126 10.31 2.95 -3.53
C ASN A 126 9.20 3.94 -3.96
N PRO A 127 7.92 3.68 -3.70
CA PRO A 127 6.82 4.53 -4.12
C PRO A 127 6.85 5.90 -3.40
N GLU A 128 6.25 6.91 -4.02
CA GLU A 128 6.04 8.25 -3.45
C GLU A 128 4.82 8.27 -2.51
N ALA A 129 3.78 7.53 -2.90
CA ALA A 129 2.56 7.39 -2.13
C ALA A 129 2.26 5.91 -1.84
N LEU A 130 1.80 5.63 -0.61
CA LEU A 130 1.31 4.33 -0.20
C LEU A 130 -0.17 4.44 0.14
N VAL A 131 -0.96 3.59 -0.47
CA VAL A 131 -2.39 3.44 -0.20
C VAL A 131 -2.60 2.15 0.58
N LEU A 132 -3.19 2.24 1.76
CA LEU A 132 -3.39 1.11 2.66
C LEU A 132 -4.87 0.95 3.00
N ASP A 133 -5.41 -0.22 2.71
CA ASP A 133 -6.79 -0.56 3.04
C ASP A 133 -6.84 -1.36 4.35
N GLU A 134 -7.43 -0.76 5.42
CA GLU A 134 -7.57 -1.33 6.75
C GLU A 134 -6.29 -2.04 7.24
N PRO A 135 -5.16 -1.33 7.36
CA PRO A 135 -3.84 -1.96 7.53
C PRO A 135 -3.68 -2.75 8.83
N LEU A 136 -4.46 -2.45 9.87
CA LEU A 136 -4.40 -3.14 11.18
C LEU A 136 -5.35 -4.34 11.29
N ALA A 137 -6.24 -4.54 10.31
CA ALA A 137 -7.25 -5.59 10.37
C ALA A 137 -6.61 -7.00 10.44
N GLY A 138 -7.08 -7.81 11.39
CA GLY A 138 -6.63 -9.20 11.56
C GLY A 138 -5.23 -9.39 12.12
N LEU A 139 -4.54 -8.31 12.54
CA LEU A 139 -3.22 -8.38 13.15
C LEU A 139 -3.32 -8.47 14.69
N ASP A 140 -2.37 -9.20 15.30
CA ASP A 140 -2.18 -9.18 16.75
C ASP A 140 -1.66 -7.81 17.22
N ARG A 141 -1.84 -7.52 18.52
CA ARG A 141 -1.51 -6.22 19.12
C ARG A 141 -0.05 -5.80 18.88
N LYS A 142 0.90 -6.73 19.02
CA LYS A 142 2.34 -6.44 18.83
C LYS A 142 2.63 -6.03 17.39
N THR A 143 2.03 -6.72 16.42
CA THR A 143 2.17 -6.39 15.00
C THR A 143 1.48 -5.06 14.66
N GLN A 144 0.32 -4.76 15.27
CA GLN A 144 -0.34 -3.46 15.11
C GLN A 144 0.53 -2.31 15.62
N GLU A 145 1.06 -2.40 16.84
CA GLU A 145 1.95 -1.39 17.44
C GLU A 145 3.20 -1.17 16.57
N TRP A 146 3.82 -2.24 16.08
CA TRP A 146 4.92 -2.16 15.14
C TRP A 146 4.53 -1.42 13.86
N LEU A 147 3.38 -1.77 13.25
CA LEU A 147 2.95 -1.19 11.98
C LEU A 147 2.63 0.30 12.12
N VAL A 148 1.97 0.71 13.20
CA VAL A 148 1.70 2.13 13.48
C VAL A 148 3.01 2.91 13.58
N GLY A 149 3.99 2.43 14.35
CA GLY A 149 5.31 3.05 14.45
C GLY A 149 6.00 3.16 13.09
N PHE A 150 5.95 2.09 12.30
CA PHE A 150 6.53 2.06 10.96
C PHE A 150 5.88 3.06 9.99
N LEU A 151 4.54 3.18 10.00
CA LEU A 151 3.82 4.17 9.20
C LEU A 151 4.18 5.62 9.61
N LEU A 152 4.34 5.88 10.91
CA LEU A 152 4.82 7.18 11.39
C LEU A 152 6.24 7.49 10.88
N ASP A 153 7.12 6.50 10.83
CA ASP A 153 8.48 6.71 10.32
C ASP A 153 8.49 6.96 8.80
N LEU A 154 7.64 6.27 8.03
CA LEU A 154 7.43 6.57 6.61
C LEU A 154 6.89 7.99 6.39
N LYS A 155 5.94 8.44 7.22
CA LYS A 155 5.42 9.82 7.20
C LYS A 155 6.53 10.83 7.47
N LYS A 156 7.36 10.62 8.51
CA LYS A 156 8.53 11.47 8.81
C LYS A 156 9.55 11.48 7.67
N ALA A 157 9.69 10.36 6.95
CA ALA A 157 10.55 10.27 5.77
C ALA A 157 9.96 10.95 4.52
N GLY A 158 8.81 11.64 4.65
CA GLY A 158 8.18 12.41 3.57
C GLY A 158 7.33 11.58 2.61
N LYS A 159 6.99 10.33 2.94
CA LYS A 159 6.07 9.53 2.13
C LYS A 159 4.63 10.00 2.33
N THR A 160 3.86 10.05 1.24
CA THR A 160 2.41 10.27 1.31
C THR A 160 1.73 8.96 1.70
N LEU A 161 0.91 9.01 2.75
CA LEU A 161 0.13 7.86 3.21
C LEU A 161 -1.36 8.14 3.04
N ILE A 162 -2.08 7.26 2.35
CA ILE A 162 -3.54 7.28 2.24
C ILE A 162 -4.04 6.00 2.90
N VAL A 163 -4.74 6.15 4.02
CA VAL A 163 -5.13 5.00 4.86
C VAL A 163 -6.63 4.98 5.05
N SER A 164 -7.29 3.88 4.67
CA SER A 164 -8.65 3.63 5.13
C SER A 164 -8.61 2.96 6.49
N THR A 165 -9.45 3.39 7.40
CA THR A 165 -9.60 2.74 8.69
C THR A 165 -10.92 3.10 9.35
N HIS A 166 -11.43 2.18 10.18
CA HIS A 166 -12.50 2.43 11.16
C HIS A 166 -11.94 2.59 12.58
N ASN A 167 -10.61 2.52 12.75
CA ASN A 167 -9.95 2.70 14.04
C ASN A 167 -9.63 4.19 14.26
N ASP A 168 -10.33 4.81 15.20
CA ASP A 168 -10.18 6.25 15.53
C ASP A 168 -8.79 6.58 16.06
N GLU A 169 -8.18 5.70 16.87
CA GLU A 169 -6.84 5.91 17.42
C GLU A 169 -5.79 5.96 16.31
N LEU A 170 -5.86 5.05 15.33
CA LEU A 170 -4.98 5.07 14.16
C LEU A 170 -5.17 6.35 13.35
N ALA A 171 -6.42 6.74 13.10
CA ALA A 171 -6.72 7.94 12.34
C ALA A 171 -6.15 9.20 13.03
N HIS A 172 -6.40 9.39 14.33
CA HIS A 172 -5.85 10.52 15.09
C HIS A 172 -4.33 10.51 15.15
N THR A 173 -3.71 9.34 15.22
CA THR A 173 -2.23 9.22 15.31
C THR A 173 -1.55 9.56 13.99
N LEU A 174 -2.11 9.15 12.85
CA LEU A 174 -1.45 9.25 11.54
C LEU A 174 -1.90 10.48 10.74
N ALA A 175 -3.16 10.91 10.85
CA ALA A 175 -3.75 11.82 9.89
C ALA A 175 -3.29 13.28 10.07
N ASP A 176 -2.80 13.89 8.99
CA ASP A 176 -2.77 15.35 8.83
C ASP A 176 -4.12 15.87 8.31
N ARG A 177 -4.81 15.02 7.54
CA ARG A 177 -6.16 15.29 7.03
C ARG A 177 -7.02 14.04 7.20
N LEU A 178 -8.21 14.24 7.74
CA LEU A 178 -9.22 13.20 7.90
C LEU A 178 -10.38 13.45 6.93
N VAL A 179 -10.72 12.43 6.16
CA VAL A 179 -11.88 12.41 5.26
C VAL A 179 -12.88 11.38 5.80
N VAL A 180 -14.10 11.81 6.05
CA VAL A 180 -15.19 10.93 6.49
C VAL A 180 -16.14 10.70 5.32
N ILE A 181 -16.44 9.45 5.02
CA ILE A 181 -17.39 9.01 3.98
C ILE A 181 -18.64 8.50 4.69
N GLY A 182 -19.79 9.08 4.34
CA GLY A 182 -21.09 8.69 4.88
C GLY A 182 -21.65 7.41 4.29
N ASP A 183 -22.76 6.94 4.85
CA ASP A 183 -23.45 5.75 4.38
C ASP A 183 -24.10 5.93 2.99
N ASP A 184 -24.28 7.19 2.58
CA ASP A 184 -24.74 7.58 1.23
C ASP A 184 -23.60 7.60 0.19
N HIS A 185 -22.39 7.14 0.59
CA HIS A 185 -21.16 7.13 -0.23
C HIS A 185 -20.61 8.52 -0.57
N ALA A 186 -21.12 9.59 0.06
CA ALA A 186 -20.62 10.95 -0.11
C ALA A 186 -19.56 11.32 0.94
N ILE A 187 -18.73 12.30 0.63
CA ILE A 187 -17.81 12.88 1.61
C ILE A 187 -18.62 13.80 2.52
N GLU A 188 -18.74 13.46 3.80
CA GLU A 188 -19.45 14.27 4.81
C GLU A 188 -18.56 15.36 5.40
N THR A 189 -17.31 15.03 5.71
CA THR A 189 -16.40 15.92 6.42
C THR A 189 -14.98 15.79 5.95
N ILE A 190 -14.27 16.91 5.86
CA ILE A 190 -12.82 16.97 5.68
C ILE A 190 -12.26 17.86 6.79
N THR A 191 -11.45 17.28 7.68
CA THR A 191 -10.75 18.01 8.75
C THR A 191 -9.25 17.93 8.56
N SER A 192 -8.55 19.02 8.94
CA SER A 192 -7.07 19.05 8.99
C SER A 192 -6.65 19.18 10.45
N ASN A 193 -5.68 18.35 10.89
CA ASN A 193 -5.08 18.43 12.22
C ASN A 193 -3.91 19.42 12.24
#